data_def29e18dc2ed6e4af5f0508b285eb21
#
_entry.id   def29e18dc2ed6e4af5f0508b285eb21
#
_cell.length_a   1.000
_cell.length_b   1.000
_cell.length_c   1.000
_cell.angle_alpha   90.00
_cell.angle_beta   90.00
_cell.angle_gamma   90.00
#
_symmetry.space_group_name_H-M   'P 1'
#
loop_
_entity.id
_entity.type
_entity.pdbx_description
1 polymer ?
#
loop_
_entity_poly.entity_id
_entity_poly.type
_entity_poly.pdbx_seq_one_letter_code
_entity_poly.pdbx_strand_id
1 'polypeptide(L)'
;MIEITKTSQTKAGPARVLDFFGNMGKYYVEMWPEGHQEYEDISEGPPQVGSTFRTVQTIKGRKTSSRGVITKMEPGGFAWKMIPLPLMAGSYRYRPLPEGGTEITQTLQYGPPWPIVGIPILFLLKVVAVSRADLEKHLDEEMARTQKFLEAEG
;
A
#
# COMPACT_ATOMS: atom_id res chain seq x y z
N MET A 1 0.91 -6.00 16.99
CA MET A 1 1.02 -5.61 15.56
C MET A 1 0.67 -6.80 14.69
N ILE A 2 -0.18 -6.60 13.69
CA ILE A 2 -0.57 -7.63 12.71
C ILE A 2 0.32 -7.44 11.48
N GLU A 3 0.91 -8.51 10.98
CA GLU A 3 1.63 -8.50 9.70
C GLU A 3 0.98 -9.48 8.73
N ILE A 4 0.77 -9.04 7.50
CA ILE A 4 0.21 -9.82 6.41
C ILE A 4 1.10 -9.66 5.19
N THR A 5 1.52 -10.76 4.62
CA THR A 5 2.30 -10.78 3.37
C THR A 5 1.55 -11.59 2.32
N LYS A 6 1.40 -11.01 1.14
CA LYS A 6 0.79 -11.64 -0.03
C LYS A 6 1.71 -11.53 -1.23
N THR A 7 1.70 -12.54 -2.06
CA THR A 7 2.48 -12.58 -3.31
C THR A 7 1.56 -12.92 -4.46
N SER A 8 1.69 -12.19 -5.56
CA SER A 8 0.98 -12.43 -6.82
C SER A 8 1.94 -12.38 -7.99
N GLN A 9 1.52 -12.92 -9.12
CA GLN A 9 2.25 -12.86 -10.38
C GLN A 9 1.40 -12.18 -11.43
N THR A 10 2.01 -11.29 -12.20
CA THR A 10 1.39 -10.62 -13.35
C THR A 10 2.16 -10.90 -14.62
N LYS A 11 1.46 -10.92 -15.74
CA LYS A 11 2.08 -11.01 -17.09
C LYS A 11 2.77 -9.69 -17.48
N ALA A 12 2.48 -8.60 -16.81
CA ALA A 12 3.13 -7.31 -17.06
C ALA A 12 4.64 -7.39 -16.78
N GLY A 13 5.42 -6.84 -17.70
CA GLY A 13 6.87 -6.78 -17.56
C GLY A 13 7.34 -5.83 -16.45
N PRO A 14 8.61 -5.94 -16.01
CA PRO A 14 9.14 -5.11 -14.93
C PRO A 14 9.04 -3.60 -15.17
N ALA A 15 9.22 -3.15 -16.41
CA ALA A 15 9.10 -1.72 -16.75
C ALA A 15 7.70 -1.15 -16.49
N ARG A 16 6.65 -1.94 -16.79
CA ARG A 16 5.26 -1.55 -16.54
C ARG A 16 4.95 -1.51 -15.03
N VAL A 17 5.47 -2.48 -14.27
CA VAL A 17 5.33 -2.53 -12.80
C VAL A 17 6.06 -1.35 -12.15
N LEU A 18 7.26 -1.02 -12.62
CA LEU A 18 8.01 0.16 -12.17
C LEU A 18 7.26 1.48 -12.47
N ASP A 19 6.71 1.62 -13.68
CA ASP A 19 5.88 2.79 -14.04
C ASP A 19 4.67 2.91 -13.12
N PHE A 20 3.97 1.82 -12.86
CA PHE A 20 2.82 1.79 -11.96
C PHE A 20 3.18 2.28 -10.56
N PHE A 21 4.18 1.69 -9.92
CA PHE A 21 4.58 2.07 -8.56
C PHE A 21 5.29 3.44 -8.49
N GLY A 22 5.96 3.85 -9.55
CA GLY A 22 6.58 5.18 -9.66
C GLY A 22 5.58 6.32 -9.90
N ASN A 23 4.37 6.01 -10.35
CA ASN A 23 3.32 6.97 -10.69
C ASN A 23 2.00 6.66 -9.95
N MET A 24 2.07 6.36 -8.65
CA MET A 24 0.90 6.04 -7.84
C MET A 24 -0.15 7.16 -7.86
N GLY A 25 0.26 8.42 -7.92
CA GLY A 25 -0.66 9.55 -8.05
C GLY A 25 -1.58 9.48 -9.29
N LYS A 26 -1.10 8.85 -10.36
CA LYS A 26 -1.87 8.63 -11.59
C LYS A 26 -2.78 7.39 -11.50
N TYR A 27 -2.25 6.29 -10.97
CA TYR A 27 -2.87 4.97 -11.11
C TYR A 27 -3.66 4.50 -9.89
N TYR A 28 -3.40 5.06 -8.70
CA TYR A 28 -3.97 4.59 -7.44
C TYR A 28 -5.50 4.57 -7.41
N VAL A 29 -6.12 5.66 -7.85
CA VAL A 29 -7.59 5.78 -7.91
C VAL A 29 -8.14 4.99 -9.09
N GLU A 30 -7.49 5.06 -10.25
CA GLU A 30 -7.93 4.39 -11.48
C GLU A 30 -7.98 2.87 -11.33
N MET A 31 -7.00 2.30 -10.62
CA MET A 31 -6.91 0.87 -10.36
C MET A 31 -8.09 0.33 -9.54
N TRP A 32 -8.56 1.10 -8.55
CA TRP A 32 -9.63 0.67 -7.65
C TRP A 32 -10.46 1.86 -7.12
N PRO A 33 -11.33 2.47 -7.93
CA PRO A 33 -12.06 3.69 -7.55
C PRO A 33 -12.94 3.53 -6.30
N GLU A 34 -13.47 2.33 -6.05
CA GLU A 34 -14.33 2.08 -4.89
C GLU A 34 -13.53 1.96 -3.59
N GLY A 35 -12.29 1.48 -3.66
CA GLY A 35 -11.40 1.30 -2.50
C GLY A 35 -10.44 2.47 -2.29
N HIS A 36 -10.00 3.09 -3.37
CA HIS A 36 -9.01 4.16 -3.39
C HIS A 36 -9.63 5.44 -3.95
N GLN A 37 -9.90 6.43 -3.12
CA GLN A 37 -10.57 7.66 -3.55
C GLN A 37 -9.61 8.78 -3.94
N GLU A 38 -8.48 8.89 -3.24
CA GLU A 38 -7.51 9.97 -3.50
C GLU A 38 -6.08 9.49 -3.25
N TYR A 39 -5.16 10.00 -4.04
CA TYR A 39 -3.72 9.95 -3.80
C TYR A 39 -3.10 11.29 -4.17
N GLU A 40 -2.26 11.82 -3.29
CA GLU A 40 -1.58 13.10 -3.48
C GLU A 40 -0.14 12.98 -3.03
N ASP A 41 0.80 13.27 -3.93
CA ASP A 41 2.20 13.47 -3.57
C ASP A 41 2.33 14.85 -2.92
N ILE A 42 2.74 14.89 -1.65
CA ILE A 42 2.93 16.15 -0.91
C ILE A 42 4.33 16.70 -1.18
N SER A 43 5.32 15.82 -1.33
CA SER A 43 6.69 16.21 -1.68
C SER A 43 6.81 16.40 -3.19
N GLU A 44 7.53 17.45 -3.60
CA GLU A 44 7.84 17.69 -5.00
C GLU A 44 8.88 16.72 -5.54
N GLY A 45 8.81 16.45 -6.85
CA GLY A 45 9.77 15.60 -7.57
C GLY A 45 9.46 14.10 -7.50
N PRO A 46 10.34 13.27 -8.09
CA PRO A 46 10.17 11.82 -8.10
C PRO A 46 10.23 11.23 -6.68
N PRO A 47 9.53 10.12 -6.42
CA PRO A 47 9.53 9.46 -5.11
C PRO A 47 10.95 9.09 -4.67
N GLN A 48 11.28 9.40 -3.42
CA GLN A 48 12.56 9.07 -2.78
C GLN A 48 12.35 8.84 -1.29
N VAL A 49 13.36 8.36 -0.58
CA VAL A 49 13.31 8.24 0.88
C VAL A 49 13.06 9.62 1.50
N GLY A 50 12.05 9.69 2.37
CA GLY A 50 11.59 10.94 2.97
C GLY A 50 10.44 11.62 2.22
N SER A 51 10.12 11.24 0.98
CA SER A 51 8.94 11.75 0.26
C SER A 51 7.67 11.41 1.02
N THR A 52 6.76 12.38 1.12
CA THR A 52 5.48 12.25 1.80
C THR A 52 4.32 12.25 0.81
N PHE A 53 3.28 11.50 1.13
CA PHE A 53 2.08 11.38 0.34
C PHE A 53 0.83 11.33 1.24
N ARG A 54 -0.33 11.59 0.66
CA ARG A 54 -1.63 11.43 1.31
C ARG A 54 -2.49 10.47 0.50
N THR A 55 -3.19 9.58 1.19
CA THR A 55 -4.18 8.71 0.58
C THR A 55 -5.53 8.86 1.28
N VAL A 56 -6.60 8.66 0.51
CA VAL A 56 -7.93 8.45 1.04
C VAL A 56 -8.42 7.12 0.48
N GLN A 57 -8.75 6.20 1.37
CA GLN A 57 -9.19 4.85 1.02
C GLN A 57 -10.38 4.42 1.87
N THR A 58 -11.14 3.46 1.36
CA THR A 58 -12.26 2.85 2.09
C THR A 58 -11.85 1.45 2.54
N ILE A 59 -11.82 1.25 3.85
CA ILE A 59 -11.61 -0.06 4.47
C ILE A 59 -12.86 -0.38 5.26
N LYS A 60 -13.48 -1.53 4.99
CA LYS A 60 -14.70 -1.98 5.68
C LYS A 60 -15.82 -0.92 5.67
N GLY A 61 -16.03 -0.28 4.51
CA GLY A 61 -17.05 0.76 4.34
C GLY A 61 -16.75 2.08 5.05
N ARG A 62 -15.58 2.24 5.66
CA ARG A 62 -15.15 3.48 6.32
C ARG A 62 -14.09 4.19 5.50
N LYS A 63 -14.36 5.43 5.17
CA LYS A 63 -13.42 6.33 4.50
C LYS A 63 -12.34 6.78 5.48
N THR A 64 -11.09 6.56 5.14
CA THR A 64 -9.93 6.88 5.99
C THR A 64 -8.93 7.70 5.18
N SER A 65 -8.56 8.86 5.71
CA SER A 65 -7.46 9.67 5.18
C SER A 65 -6.20 9.43 6.01
N SER A 66 -5.09 9.20 5.33
CA SER A 66 -3.80 8.99 6.00
C SER A 66 -2.68 9.67 5.25
N ARG A 67 -1.63 10.04 5.99
CA ARG A 67 -0.36 10.49 5.41
C ARG A 67 0.69 9.43 5.62
N GLY A 68 1.54 9.26 4.62
CA GLY A 68 2.66 8.35 4.68
C GLY A 68 3.98 9.03 4.31
N VAL A 69 5.06 8.38 4.69
CA VAL A 69 6.41 8.75 4.29
C VAL A 69 7.13 7.51 3.75
N ILE A 70 7.85 7.67 2.66
CA ILE A 70 8.69 6.61 2.09
C ILE A 70 9.91 6.44 2.99
N THR A 71 10.10 5.24 3.51
CA THR A 71 11.18 4.91 4.44
C THR A 71 12.33 4.16 3.80
N LYS A 72 12.09 3.53 2.65
CA LYS A 72 13.08 2.77 1.89
C LYS A 72 12.73 2.81 0.40
N MET A 73 13.76 2.92 -0.44
CA MET A 73 13.67 2.77 -1.90
C MET A 73 14.79 1.87 -2.37
N GLU A 74 14.45 0.88 -3.19
CA GLU A 74 15.38 -0.07 -3.82
C GLU A 74 14.96 -0.30 -5.28
N PRO A 75 15.83 -0.75 -6.17
CA PRO A 75 15.45 -1.05 -7.55
C PRO A 75 14.31 -2.06 -7.70
N GLY A 76 14.13 -2.95 -6.71
CA GLY A 76 13.08 -3.97 -6.69
C GLY A 76 11.97 -3.72 -5.67
N GLY A 77 11.78 -2.47 -5.19
CA GLY A 77 10.69 -2.19 -4.27
C GLY A 77 10.87 -0.95 -3.41
N PHE A 78 9.88 -0.70 -2.58
CA PHE A 78 9.90 0.41 -1.62
C PHE A 78 9.13 0.04 -0.34
N ALA A 79 9.39 0.80 0.72
CA ALA A 79 8.65 0.70 1.96
C ALA A 79 8.19 2.09 2.43
N TRP A 80 7.09 2.11 3.13
CA TRP A 80 6.46 3.31 3.68
C TRP A 80 5.89 3.06 5.07
N LYS A 81 5.63 4.14 5.80
CA LYS A 81 4.87 4.10 7.06
C LYS A 81 3.98 5.33 7.20
N MET A 82 2.90 5.19 7.96
CA MET A 82 2.05 6.33 8.32
C MET A 82 2.76 7.29 9.27
N ILE A 83 2.41 8.56 9.16
CA ILE A 83 2.84 9.66 10.03
C ILE A 83 1.60 10.46 10.50
N PRO A 84 1.64 11.09 11.69
CA PRO A 84 2.73 11.11 12.67
C PRO A 84 2.88 9.81 13.48
N LEU A 85 1.85 8.95 13.50
CA LEU A 85 1.87 7.70 14.26
C LEU A 85 1.99 6.51 13.30
N PRO A 86 3.02 5.66 13.44
CA PRO A 86 3.26 4.53 12.55
C PRO A 86 2.34 3.34 12.87
N LEU A 87 1.03 3.53 12.78
CA LEU A 87 0.02 2.50 13.02
C LEU A 87 -0.18 1.57 11.83
N MET A 88 0.29 1.99 10.68
CA MET A 88 0.30 1.20 9.47
C MET A 88 1.62 1.45 8.75
N ALA A 89 2.22 0.39 8.27
CA ALA A 89 3.38 0.43 7.40
C ALA A 89 3.22 -0.64 6.32
N GLY A 90 3.88 -0.45 5.20
CA GLY A 90 3.82 -1.41 4.13
C GLY A 90 5.09 -1.42 3.29
N SER A 91 5.22 -2.47 2.50
CA SER A 91 6.26 -2.57 1.50
C SER A 91 5.77 -3.31 0.27
N TYR A 92 6.32 -2.94 -0.87
CA TYR A 92 6.19 -3.64 -2.12
C TYR A 92 7.57 -4.12 -2.57
N ARG A 93 7.65 -5.38 -3.01
CA ARG A 93 8.81 -5.93 -3.71
C ARG A 93 8.35 -6.51 -5.02
N TYR A 94 9.12 -6.32 -6.05
CA TYR A 94 8.84 -6.86 -7.37
C TYR A 94 10.10 -7.38 -8.02
N ARG A 95 9.99 -8.54 -8.64
CA ARG A 95 11.10 -9.19 -9.35
C ARG A 95 10.64 -9.77 -10.68
N PRO A 96 11.48 -9.69 -11.72
CA PRO A 96 11.20 -10.35 -12.99
C PRO A 96 11.07 -11.86 -12.81
N LEU A 97 10.16 -12.48 -13.58
CA LEU A 97 10.06 -13.93 -13.69
C LEU A 97 10.86 -14.43 -14.88
N PRO A 98 11.48 -15.64 -14.81
CA PRO A 98 12.28 -16.20 -15.91
C PRO A 98 11.48 -16.40 -17.21
N GLU A 99 10.21 -16.76 -17.10
CA GLU A 99 9.28 -16.96 -18.21
C GLU A 99 8.64 -15.68 -18.76
N GLY A 100 9.00 -14.54 -18.20
CA GLY A 100 8.38 -13.24 -18.45
C GLY A 100 7.33 -12.89 -17.40
N GLY A 101 6.97 -11.60 -17.32
CA GLY A 101 6.12 -11.09 -16.28
C GLY A 101 6.90 -10.71 -15.01
N THR A 102 6.14 -10.44 -13.93
CA THR A 102 6.71 -9.95 -12.67
C THR A 102 5.99 -10.57 -11.48
N GLU A 103 6.75 -10.98 -10.48
CA GLU A 103 6.22 -11.33 -9.16
C GLU A 103 6.20 -10.07 -8.28
N ILE A 104 5.05 -9.83 -7.63
CA ILE A 104 4.84 -8.72 -6.72
C ILE A 104 4.52 -9.28 -5.34
N THR A 105 5.32 -8.90 -4.34
CA THR A 105 5.06 -9.22 -2.93
C THR A 105 4.72 -7.93 -2.19
N GLN A 106 3.57 -7.91 -1.54
CA GLN A 106 3.11 -6.83 -0.70
C GLN A 106 3.07 -7.28 0.75
N THR A 107 3.66 -6.49 1.65
CA THR A 107 3.56 -6.69 3.09
C THR A 107 2.87 -5.50 3.70
N LEU A 108 1.87 -5.76 4.54
CA LEU A 108 1.16 -4.76 5.33
C LEU A 108 1.35 -5.06 6.82
N GLN A 109 1.75 -4.05 7.57
CA GLN A 109 1.82 -4.07 9.03
C GLN A 109 0.78 -3.12 9.59
N TYR A 110 0.01 -3.58 10.57
CA TYR A 110 -1.08 -2.83 11.18
C TYR A 110 -1.08 -2.98 12.71
N GLY A 111 -1.33 -1.87 13.38
CA GLY A 111 -1.36 -1.78 14.83
C GLY A 111 -0.13 -1.09 15.42
N PRO A 112 -0.21 -0.70 16.70
CA PRO A 112 0.88 0.02 17.33
C PRO A 112 2.14 -0.89 17.44
N PRO A 113 3.32 -0.36 17.12
CA PRO A 113 4.59 -1.07 17.29
C PRO A 113 5.05 -1.17 18.76
N TRP A 114 4.32 -0.54 19.69
CA TRP A 114 4.61 -0.52 21.13
C TRP A 114 3.42 -1.06 21.95
N PRO A 115 3.64 -1.48 23.20
CA PRO A 115 2.56 -1.85 24.13
C PRO A 115 1.59 -0.68 24.31
N ILE A 116 0.30 -0.99 24.38
CA ILE A 116 -0.83 -0.03 24.38
C ILE A 116 -0.94 0.79 25.68
N VAL A 117 0.15 1.08 26.35
CA VAL A 117 0.15 1.85 27.59
C VAL A 117 0.09 3.34 27.25
N GLY A 118 -1.03 3.98 27.59
CA GLY A 118 -1.19 5.46 27.48
C GLY A 118 -1.81 5.99 26.19
N ILE A 119 -2.35 5.15 25.31
CA ILE A 119 -3.11 5.62 24.14
C ILE A 119 -4.56 5.95 24.55
N PRO A 120 -5.14 7.11 24.17
CA PRO A 120 -6.55 7.41 24.43
C PRO A 120 -7.46 6.30 23.90
N ILE A 121 -8.39 5.82 24.72
CA ILE A 121 -9.33 4.71 24.40
C ILE A 121 -10.07 4.94 23.09
N LEU A 122 -10.44 6.17 22.76
CA LEU A 122 -11.12 6.52 21.49
C LEU A 122 -10.26 6.27 20.26
N PHE A 123 -8.94 6.41 20.39
CA PHE A 123 -7.99 6.11 19.32
C PHE A 123 -7.79 4.61 19.16
N LEU A 124 -7.72 3.91 20.30
CA LEU A 124 -7.67 2.45 20.34
C LEU A 124 -8.88 1.81 19.64
N LEU A 125 -10.09 2.32 19.89
CA LEU A 125 -11.32 1.83 19.28
C LEU A 125 -11.35 2.00 17.75
N LYS A 126 -10.69 3.03 17.21
CA LYS A 126 -10.55 3.22 15.77
C LYS A 126 -9.55 2.23 15.13
N VAL A 127 -8.49 1.91 15.85
CA VAL A 127 -7.44 0.98 15.38
C VAL A 127 -7.87 -0.48 15.54
N VAL A 128 -8.54 -0.80 16.65
CA VAL A 128 -9.01 -2.18 16.94
C VAL A 128 -10.25 -2.59 16.13
N ALA A 129 -10.95 -1.64 15.50
CA ALA A 129 -12.15 -1.92 14.70
C ALA A 129 -11.87 -2.65 13.37
N VAL A 130 -10.60 -2.77 12.96
CA VAL A 130 -10.21 -3.48 11.74
C VAL A 130 -9.59 -4.82 12.14
N SER A 131 -10.23 -5.92 11.78
CA SER A 131 -9.71 -7.26 12.08
C SER A 131 -8.63 -7.68 11.07
N ARG A 132 -7.85 -8.71 11.43
CA ARG A 132 -6.92 -9.35 10.50
C ARG A 132 -7.62 -9.79 9.21
N ALA A 133 -8.81 -10.39 9.33
CA ALA A 133 -9.58 -10.86 8.18
C ALA A 133 -10.03 -9.71 7.26
N ASP A 134 -10.40 -8.55 7.82
CA ASP A 134 -10.75 -7.37 7.04
C ASP A 134 -9.54 -6.86 6.23
N LEU A 135 -8.36 -6.86 6.85
CA LEU A 135 -7.11 -6.45 6.18
C LEU A 135 -6.66 -7.44 5.11
N GLU A 136 -6.77 -8.75 5.39
CA GLU A 136 -6.47 -9.80 4.42
C GLU A 136 -7.37 -9.69 3.19
N LYS A 137 -8.66 -9.50 3.40
CA LYS A 137 -9.63 -9.29 2.32
C LYS A 137 -9.31 -8.04 1.51
N HIS A 138 -9.03 -6.93 2.17
CA HIS A 138 -8.67 -5.67 1.50
C HIS A 138 -7.41 -5.84 0.63
N LEU A 139 -6.38 -6.50 1.18
CA LEU A 139 -5.13 -6.74 0.49
C LEU A 139 -5.31 -7.70 -0.72
N ASP A 140 -6.13 -8.74 -0.57
CA ASP A 140 -6.46 -9.66 -1.68
C ASP A 140 -7.20 -8.93 -2.81
N GLU A 141 -8.15 -8.06 -2.49
CA GLU A 141 -8.86 -7.24 -3.48
C GLU A 141 -7.92 -6.24 -4.16
N GLU A 142 -7.07 -5.54 -3.40
CA GLU A 142 -6.08 -4.61 -3.93
C GLU A 142 -5.12 -5.30 -4.90
N MET A 143 -4.58 -6.46 -4.52
CA MET A 143 -3.66 -7.22 -5.37
C MET A 143 -4.33 -7.74 -6.64
N ALA A 144 -5.55 -8.25 -6.56
CA ALA A 144 -6.31 -8.71 -7.72
C ALA A 144 -6.61 -7.55 -8.70
N ARG A 145 -6.94 -6.36 -8.18
CA ARG A 145 -7.16 -5.15 -8.97
C ARG A 145 -5.87 -4.66 -9.61
N THR A 146 -4.78 -4.63 -8.87
CA THR A 146 -3.45 -4.27 -9.37
C THR A 146 -3.04 -5.18 -10.52
N GLN A 147 -3.16 -6.49 -10.36
CA GLN A 147 -2.85 -7.45 -11.42
C GLN A 147 -3.68 -7.20 -12.67
N LYS A 148 -5.01 -7.10 -12.53
CA LYS A 148 -5.91 -6.82 -13.64
C LYS A 148 -5.57 -5.52 -14.36
N PHE A 149 -5.28 -4.46 -13.61
CA PHE A 149 -4.91 -3.16 -14.16
C PHE A 149 -3.60 -3.21 -14.96
N LEU A 150 -2.57 -3.87 -14.40
CA LEU A 150 -1.28 -4.04 -15.06
C LEU A 150 -1.38 -4.85 -16.36
N GLU A 151 -2.25 -5.85 -16.41
CA GLU A 151 -2.44 -6.74 -17.56
C GLU A 151 -3.36 -6.14 -18.64
N ALA A 152 -4.26 -5.23 -18.29
CA ALA A 152 -5.22 -4.63 -19.23
C ALA A 152 -4.59 -3.65 -20.22
N GLU A 153 -3.48 -3.02 -19.85
CA GLU A 153 -2.75 -2.03 -20.67
C GLU A 153 -1.50 -2.64 -21.36
N GLY A 154 -1.40 -3.94 -21.31
CA GLY A 154 -0.32 -4.71 -21.96
C GLY A 154 -0.56 -4.99 -23.42
#